data_e48aacf3653040003064f020c33d7790
#
_entry.id   e48aacf3653040003064f020c33d7790
#
_cell.length_a   1.000
_cell.length_b   1.000
_cell.length_c   1.000
_cell.angle_alpha   90.00
_cell.angle_beta   90.00
_cell.angle_gamma   90.00
#
_symmetry.space_group_name_H-M   'P 1'
#
loop_
_entity.id
_entity.type
_entity.pdbx_description
1 polymer ?
#
loop_
_entity_poly.entity_id
_entity_poly.type
_entity_poly.pdbx_seq_one_letter_code
_entity_poly.pdbx_strand_id
1 'polypeptide(L)'
;MLAVTLDALSAEAFARPAQTLAVEPASELVEATVRRFSMELDAAATAVQWRTSVPRGVGLGGSSAIVIAVLRALCELHRVALDPARMAELALAIETEDLGIAAGLQDRVAQAHGGLVFMEFGDGGAYEQLAPKLLPPLVVAWRADAAQDSGDVHASLRTRLKAEDATTVAGMKELAEIARAARAALIAEDHERLARTADESFDVRRRLLTLDPRHVELVERVRALGAGANYTGSGGAVVAVCRDQAHAATVARALAQLGCGTLAM
;
A
#
# COMPACT_ATOMS: atom_id res chain seq x y z
N MET A 1 2.57 -5.70 10.03
CA MET A 1 1.99 -4.52 9.34
C MET A 1 0.49 -4.72 9.16
N LEU A 2 -0.31 -3.67 9.18
CA LEU A 2 -1.71 -3.69 8.77
C LEU A 2 -1.87 -2.93 7.46
N ALA A 3 -2.66 -3.47 6.54
CA ALA A 3 -3.05 -2.80 5.30
C ALA A 3 -4.52 -3.06 4.99
N VAL A 4 -5.15 -2.11 4.32
CA VAL A 4 -6.52 -2.22 3.82
C VAL A 4 -6.59 -1.73 2.38
N THR A 5 -7.31 -2.45 1.52
CA THR A 5 -7.60 -2.01 0.16
C THR A 5 -8.81 -1.07 0.15
N LEU A 6 -8.78 -0.10 -0.76
CA LEU A 6 -9.80 0.94 -0.90
C LEU A 6 -10.67 0.63 -2.12
N ASP A 7 -11.95 0.32 -1.92
CA ASP A 7 -12.85 -0.02 -3.03
C ASP A 7 -13.13 1.17 -3.99
N ALA A 8 -13.01 2.39 -3.50
CA ALA A 8 -13.25 3.61 -4.29
C ALA A 8 -12.08 4.00 -5.21
N LEU A 9 -10.90 3.42 -5.01
CA LEU A 9 -9.70 3.64 -5.82
C LEU A 9 -9.23 2.31 -6.37
N SER A 10 -9.22 2.15 -7.69
CA SER A 10 -8.95 0.87 -8.34
C SER A 10 -7.98 0.97 -9.51
N ALA A 11 -7.34 -0.14 -9.82
CA ALA A 11 -6.76 -0.43 -11.11
C ALA A 11 -7.57 -1.54 -11.78
N GLU A 12 -7.79 -1.41 -13.07
CA GLU A 12 -8.54 -2.36 -13.88
C GLU A 12 -7.70 -2.76 -15.10
N ALA A 13 -7.78 -4.02 -15.49
CA ALA A 13 -7.13 -4.55 -16.68
C ALA A 13 -8.03 -5.52 -17.42
N PHE A 14 -7.92 -5.50 -18.76
CA PHE A 14 -8.62 -6.41 -19.66
C PHE A 14 -7.59 -7.06 -20.58
N ALA A 15 -7.54 -8.37 -20.59
CA ALA A 15 -6.62 -9.14 -21.42
C ALA A 15 -7.40 -9.87 -22.51
N ARG A 16 -6.82 -9.93 -23.73
CA ARG A 16 -7.39 -10.71 -24.84
C ARG A 16 -6.26 -11.36 -25.65
N PRO A 17 -6.56 -12.48 -26.35
CA PRO A 17 -5.58 -13.10 -27.24
C PRO A 17 -5.11 -12.13 -28.33
N ALA A 18 -3.83 -12.19 -28.68
CA ALA A 18 -3.22 -11.38 -29.73
C ALA A 18 -2.12 -12.14 -30.46
N GLN A 19 -1.70 -11.66 -31.61
CA GLN A 19 -0.54 -12.24 -32.33
C GLN A 19 0.79 -11.74 -31.74
N THR A 20 0.78 -10.54 -31.19
CA THR A 20 1.95 -9.91 -30.54
C THR A 20 1.51 -9.20 -29.27
N LEU A 21 2.45 -9.02 -28.34
CA LEU A 21 2.23 -8.21 -27.15
C LEU A 21 1.79 -6.78 -27.54
N ALA A 22 0.71 -6.32 -26.97
CA ALA A 22 0.21 -4.94 -27.10
C ALA A 22 -0.34 -4.45 -25.75
N VAL A 23 0.00 -3.22 -25.39
CA VAL A 23 -0.42 -2.58 -24.13
C VAL A 23 -0.97 -1.19 -24.40
N GLU A 24 -2.18 -0.90 -23.92
CA GLU A 24 -2.87 0.38 -24.12
C GLU A 24 -3.53 0.87 -22.81
N PRO A 25 -3.23 2.09 -22.36
CA PRO A 25 -2.16 2.97 -22.84
C PRO A 25 -0.78 2.34 -22.63
N ALA A 26 0.23 2.78 -23.40
CA ALA A 26 1.60 2.26 -23.27
C ALA A 26 2.12 2.39 -21.85
N SER A 27 2.72 1.32 -21.32
CA SER A 27 3.25 1.26 -19.96
C SER A 27 4.32 0.18 -19.85
N GLU A 28 5.54 0.59 -19.52
CA GLU A 28 6.64 -0.34 -19.28
C GLU A 28 6.32 -1.34 -18.16
N LEU A 29 5.67 -0.88 -17.08
CA LEU A 29 5.22 -1.73 -15.96
C LEU A 29 4.28 -2.84 -16.43
N VAL A 30 3.29 -2.51 -17.25
CA VAL A 30 2.31 -3.48 -17.77
C VAL A 30 2.96 -4.41 -18.79
N GLU A 31 3.84 -3.89 -19.66
CA GLU A 31 4.59 -4.71 -20.62
C GLU A 31 5.49 -5.73 -19.90
N ALA A 32 6.23 -5.30 -18.87
CA ALA A 32 7.06 -6.19 -18.05
C ALA A 32 6.20 -7.26 -17.37
N THR A 33 5.01 -6.87 -16.87
CA THR A 33 4.07 -7.83 -16.26
C THR A 33 3.63 -8.92 -17.24
N VAL A 34 3.25 -8.54 -18.46
CA VAL A 34 2.84 -9.51 -19.48
C VAL A 34 4.00 -10.40 -19.89
N ARG A 35 5.20 -9.84 -20.09
CA ARG A 35 6.40 -10.61 -20.48
C ARG A 35 6.79 -11.62 -19.41
N ARG A 36 6.85 -11.21 -18.12
CA ARG A 36 7.17 -12.11 -17.00
C ARG A 36 6.14 -13.23 -16.87
N PHE A 37 4.85 -12.90 -16.94
CA PHE A 37 3.78 -13.89 -16.91
C PHE A 37 3.93 -14.89 -18.04
N SER A 38 4.16 -14.43 -19.29
CA SER A 38 4.33 -15.32 -20.44
C SER A 38 5.56 -16.21 -20.33
N MET A 39 6.67 -15.69 -19.79
CA MET A 39 7.88 -16.48 -19.58
C MET A 39 7.73 -17.58 -18.52
N GLU A 40 7.14 -17.25 -17.37
CA GLU A 40 7.04 -18.18 -16.24
C GLU A 40 5.93 -19.24 -16.46
N LEU A 41 4.89 -18.90 -17.20
CA LEU A 41 3.70 -19.74 -17.35
C LEU A 41 3.45 -20.22 -18.78
N ASP A 42 4.43 -20.04 -19.68
CA ASP A 42 4.38 -20.44 -21.11
C ASP A 42 3.07 -19.95 -21.80
N ALA A 43 2.68 -18.72 -21.51
CA ALA A 43 1.42 -18.15 -21.99
C ALA A 43 1.58 -17.49 -23.37
N ALA A 44 0.55 -17.63 -24.20
CA ALA A 44 0.51 -17.06 -25.55
C ALA A 44 0.48 -15.52 -25.51
N ALA A 45 0.85 -14.90 -26.63
CA ALA A 45 0.88 -13.45 -26.79
C ALA A 45 -0.50 -12.82 -26.49
N THR A 46 -0.48 -11.73 -25.74
CA THR A 46 -1.69 -11.11 -25.18
C THR A 46 -1.66 -9.61 -25.41
N ALA A 47 -2.83 -9.02 -25.73
CA ALA A 47 -3.06 -7.59 -25.68
C ALA A 47 -3.76 -7.24 -24.37
N VAL A 48 -3.28 -6.18 -23.71
CA VAL A 48 -3.81 -5.69 -22.43
C VAL A 48 -4.23 -4.24 -22.55
N GLN A 49 -5.45 -3.95 -22.13
CA GLN A 49 -5.93 -2.58 -21.85
C GLN A 49 -6.04 -2.39 -20.34
N TRP A 50 -5.65 -1.23 -19.85
CA TRP A 50 -5.66 -0.96 -18.43
C TRP A 50 -6.00 0.49 -18.11
N ARG A 51 -6.50 0.72 -16.90
CA ARG A 51 -6.74 2.06 -16.35
C ARG A 51 -6.61 2.04 -14.83
N THR A 52 -6.37 3.21 -14.24
CA THR A 52 -6.35 3.35 -12.78
C THR A 52 -6.93 4.69 -12.35
N SER A 53 -7.63 4.68 -11.22
CA SER A 53 -8.06 5.86 -10.47
C SER A 53 -7.16 6.15 -9.26
N VAL A 54 -6.17 5.28 -8.97
CA VAL A 54 -5.26 5.45 -7.84
C VAL A 54 -4.31 6.62 -8.12
N PRO A 55 -4.26 7.65 -7.25
CA PRO A 55 -3.32 8.77 -7.41
C PRO A 55 -1.87 8.29 -7.38
N ARG A 56 -1.05 8.84 -8.29
CA ARG A 56 0.35 8.42 -8.45
C ARG A 56 1.25 9.03 -7.38
N GLY A 57 2.22 8.28 -6.89
CA GLY A 57 3.31 8.77 -6.03
C GLY A 57 2.91 9.22 -4.63
N VAL A 58 1.71 8.86 -4.16
CA VAL A 58 1.19 9.29 -2.86
C VAL A 58 1.11 8.14 -1.84
N GLY A 59 1.85 7.06 -2.06
CA GLY A 59 1.93 5.95 -1.09
C GLY A 59 0.65 5.11 -0.95
N LEU A 60 -0.21 5.08 -1.99
CA LEU A 60 -1.44 4.28 -2.03
C LEU A 60 -1.31 2.97 -2.81
N GLY A 61 -0.08 2.49 -3.06
CA GLY A 61 0.17 1.20 -3.71
C GLY A 61 -0.28 1.13 -5.17
N GLY A 62 -0.25 2.26 -5.91
CA GLY A 62 -0.78 2.34 -7.27
C GLY A 62 -0.09 1.41 -8.27
N SER A 63 1.26 1.27 -8.23
CA SER A 63 1.99 0.36 -9.12
C SER A 63 1.60 -1.10 -8.87
N SER A 64 1.61 -1.53 -7.62
CA SER A 64 1.18 -2.88 -7.25
C SER A 64 -0.28 -3.17 -7.60
N ALA A 65 -1.18 -2.18 -7.47
CA ALA A 65 -2.56 -2.33 -7.89
C ALA A 65 -2.68 -2.60 -9.40
N ILE A 66 -1.89 -1.88 -10.22
CA ILE A 66 -1.85 -2.09 -11.69
C ILE A 66 -1.31 -3.50 -12.01
N VAL A 67 -0.16 -3.88 -11.44
CA VAL A 67 0.45 -5.19 -11.68
C VAL A 67 -0.51 -6.33 -11.29
N ILE A 68 -1.11 -6.26 -10.11
CA ILE A 68 -2.05 -7.29 -9.63
C ILE A 68 -3.31 -7.35 -10.51
N ALA A 69 -3.84 -6.20 -10.97
CA ALA A 69 -4.98 -6.18 -11.88
C ALA A 69 -4.65 -6.87 -13.22
N VAL A 70 -3.46 -6.58 -13.79
CA VAL A 70 -2.99 -7.22 -15.02
C VAL A 70 -2.76 -8.72 -14.82
N LEU A 71 -2.10 -9.13 -13.74
CA LEU A 71 -1.89 -10.55 -13.43
C LEU A 71 -3.21 -11.31 -13.31
N ARG A 72 -4.22 -10.73 -12.63
CA ARG A 72 -5.57 -11.34 -12.53
C ARG A 72 -6.22 -11.51 -13.90
N ALA A 73 -6.16 -10.48 -14.77
CA ALA A 73 -6.71 -10.57 -16.12
C ALA A 73 -5.99 -11.61 -16.97
N LEU A 74 -4.67 -11.74 -16.85
CA LEU A 74 -3.89 -12.79 -17.53
C LEU A 74 -4.22 -14.18 -16.99
N CYS A 75 -4.33 -14.33 -15.67
CA CYS A 75 -4.74 -15.60 -15.05
C CYS A 75 -6.12 -16.06 -15.55
N GLU A 76 -7.08 -15.15 -15.64
CA GLU A 76 -8.42 -15.45 -16.17
C GLU A 76 -8.36 -15.87 -17.65
N LEU A 77 -7.66 -15.08 -18.49
CA LEU A 77 -7.53 -15.37 -19.91
C LEU A 77 -6.89 -16.73 -20.18
N HIS A 78 -5.79 -17.04 -19.51
CA HIS A 78 -5.00 -18.25 -19.72
C HIS A 78 -5.44 -19.43 -18.83
N ARG A 79 -6.48 -19.24 -17.99
CA ARG A 79 -7.00 -20.25 -17.05
C ARG A 79 -5.94 -20.77 -16.08
N VAL A 80 -5.08 -19.89 -15.62
CA VAL A 80 -4.03 -20.17 -14.63
C VAL A 80 -4.53 -19.77 -13.25
N ALA A 81 -4.35 -20.62 -12.25
CA ALA A 81 -4.64 -20.30 -10.86
C ALA A 81 -3.33 -19.94 -10.14
N LEU A 82 -3.23 -18.69 -9.68
CA LEU A 82 -2.18 -18.26 -8.77
C LEU A 82 -2.81 -17.93 -7.42
N ASP A 83 -2.24 -18.48 -6.34
CA ASP A 83 -2.63 -18.05 -5.02
C ASP A 83 -2.12 -16.61 -4.73
N PRO A 84 -2.72 -15.90 -3.74
CA PRO A 84 -2.37 -14.52 -3.47
C PRO A 84 -0.90 -14.32 -3.10
N ALA A 85 -0.27 -15.27 -2.40
CA ALA A 85 1.13 -15.14 -2.00
C ALA A 85 2.05 -15.22 -3.23
N ARG A 86 1.83 -16.22 -4.10
CA ARG A 86 2.58 -16.34 -5.36
C ARG A 86 2.35 -15.14 -6.28
N MET A 87 1.13 -14.64 -6.35
CA MET A 87 0.82 -13.42 -7.12
C MET A 87 1.58 -12.19 -6.60
N ALA A 88 1.69 -12.03 -5.27
CA ALA A 88 2.45 -10.95 -4.65
C ALA A 88 3.96 -11.08 -4.91
N GLU A 89 4.51 -12.29 -4.84
CA GLU A 89 5.91 -12.56 -5.17
C GLU A 89 6.23 -12.25 -6.64
N LEU A 90 5.37 -12.69 -7.55
CA LEU A 90 5.52 -12.43 -8.98
C LEU A 90 5.47 -10.91 -9.26
N ALA A 91 4.53 -10.21 -8.64
CA ALA A 91 4.43 -8.76 -8.75
C ALA A 91 5.69 -8.04 -8.21
N LEU A 92 6.27 -8.54 -7.11
CA LEU A 92 7.53 -8.00 -6.59
C LEU A 92 8.70 -8.24 -7.56
N ALA A 93 8.82 -9.47 -8.11
CA ALA A 93 9.88 -9.81 -9.05
C ALA A 93 9.83 -8.92 -10.31
N ILE A 94 8.63 -8.66 -10.85
CA ILE A 94 8.44 -7.76 -12.01
C ILE A 94 9.02 -6.37 -11.71
N GLU A 95 8.70 -5.80 -10.55
CA GLU A 95 9.18 -4.45 -10.23
C GLU A 95 10.67 -4.42 -9.89
N THR A 96 11.17 -5.42 -9.13
CA THR A 96 12.56 -5.38 -8.63
C THR A 96 13.59 -5.98 -9.59
N GLU A 97 13.25 -7.08 -10.26
CA GLU A 97 14.19 -7.79 -11.13
C GLU A 97 14.11 -7.30 -12.58
N ASP A 98 12.88 -7.11 -13.11
CA ASP A 98 12.69 -6.75 -14.51
C ASP A 98 12.84 -5.24 -14.74
N LEU A 99 12.39 -4.42 -13.77
CA LEU A 99 12.37 -2.95 -13.88
C LEU A 99 13.39 -2.24 -12.98
N GLY A 100 14.06 -2.96 -12.06
CA GLY A 100 15.02 -2.37 -11.14
C GLY A 100 14.41 -1.39 -10.12
N ILE A 101 13.08 -1.44 -9.91
CA ILE A 101 12.38 -0.55 -8.99
C ILE A 101 12.59 -1.04 -7.56
N ALA A 102 13.04 -0.16 -6.67
CA ALA A 102 13.16 -0.47 -5.25
C ALA A 102 11.76 -0.61 -4.61
N ALA A 103 11.35 -1.83 -4.35
CA ALA A 103 10.02 -2.15 -3.85
C ALA A 103 10.06 -3.13 -2.67
N GLY A 104 8.96 -3.22 -1.92
CA GLY A 104 8.75 -4.18 -0.82
C GLY A 104 7.52 -5.04 -1.04
N LEU A 105 7.44 -6.17 -0.36
CA LEU A 105 6.38 -7.15 -0.58
C LEU A 105 5.00 -6.70 -0.06
N GLN A 106 4.96 -5.76 0.90
CA GLN A 106 3.76 -5.40 1.64
C GLN A 106 2.58 -4.93 0.77
N ASP A 107 2.82 -4.02 -0.19
CA ASP A 107 1.75 -3.49 -1.05
C ASP A 107 1.21 -4.59 -1.97
N ARG A 108 2.08 -5.48 -2.43
CA ARG A 108 1.74 -6.62 -3.31
C ARG A 108 0.89 -7.63 -2.57
N VAL A 109 1.23 -7.96 -1.32
CA VAL A 109 0.43 -8.82 -0.46
C VAL A 109 -0.93 -8.17 -0.19
N ALA A 110 -0.98 -6.88 0.18
CA ALA A 110 -2.23 -6.18 0.40
C ALA A 110 -3.14 -6.23 -0.83
N GLN A 111 -2.62 -5.96 -2.02
CA GLN A 111 -3.38 -5.96 -3.28
C GLN A 111 -3.77 -7.38 -3.72
N ALA A 112 -2.91 -8.37 -3.54
CA ALA A 112 -3.18 -9.75 -3.93
C ALA A 112 -4.25 -10.40 -3.04
N HIS A 113 -4.20 -10.16 -1.72
CA HIS A 113 -5.20 -10.69 -0.78
C HIS A 113 -6.49 -9.87 -0.79
N GLY A 114 -6.40 -8.53 -0.92
CA GLY A 114 -7.56 -7.63 -0.81
C GLY A 114 -8.12 -7.53 0.62
N GLY A 115 -9.00 -6.55 0.85
CA GLY A 115 -9.63 -6.32 2.13
C GLY A 115 -8.64 -5.83 3.21
N LEU A 116 -8.85 -6.26 4.45
CA LEU A 116 -7.99 -5.94 5.59
C LEU A 116 -7.03 -7.10 5.87
N VAL A 117 -5.73 -6.83 5.79
CA VAL A 117 -4.68 -7.85 5.95
C VAL A 117 -3.68 -7.45 7.02
N PHE A 118 -3.43 -8.34 7.97
CA PHE A 118 -2.28 -8.26 8.86
C PHE A 118 -1.14 -9.11 8.28
N MET A 119 0.06 -8.53 8.27
CA MET A 119 1.24 -9.15 7.67
C MET A 119 2.39 -9.19 8.65
N GLU A 120 3.01 -10.34 8.81
CA GLU A 120 4.31 -10.53 9.43
C GLU A 120 5.31 -11.02 8.39
N PHE A 121 6.44 -10.31 8.29
CA PHE A 121 7.53 -10.64 7.38
C PHE A 121 8.68 -11.21 8.19
N GLY A 122 9.36 -12.23 7.67
CA GLY A 122 10.44 -12.94 8.32
C GLY A 122 10.40 -14.43 7.95
N ASP A 123 11.21 -15.24 8.61
CA ASP A 123 11.24 -16.69 8.39
C ASP A 123 9.87 -17.30 8.73
N GLY A 124 9.16 -17.75 7.69
CA GLY A 124 7.79 -18.27 7.82
C GLY A 124 6.70 -17.20 7.89
N GLY A 125 6.89 -16.05 7.26
CA GLY A 125 5.94 -14.94 7.24
C GLY A 125 4.49 -15.38 7.08
N ALA A 126 3.58 -14.71 7.81
CA ALA A 126 2.15 -15.02 7.83
C ALA A 126 1.32 -13.83 7.35
N TYR A 127 0.32 -14.13 6.52
CA TYR A 127 -0.66 -13.15 6.04
C TYR A 127 -2.04 -13.57 6.52
N GLU A 128 -2.64 -12.75 7.37
CA GLU A 128 -3.94 -13.01 7.98
C GLU A 128 -4.97 -12.02 7.45
N GLN A 129 -6.02 -12.55 6.83
CA GLN A 129 -7.18 -11.73 6.46
C GLN A 129 -8.05 -11.48 7.69
N LEU A 130 -8.32 -10.22 7.95
CA LEU A 130 -9.22 -9.77 9.01
C LEU A 130 -10.53 -9.28 8.40
N ALA A 131 -11.61 -9.36 9.17
CA ALA A 131 -12.89 -8.86 8.70
C ALA A 131 -12.87 -7.32 8.60
N PRO A 132 -13.16 -6.71 7.43
CA PRO A 132 -13.15 -5.25 7.27
C PRO A 132 -14.08 -4.51 8.24
N LYS A 133 -15.15 -5.15 8.71
CA LYS A 133 -16.08 -4.59 9.71
C LYS A 133 -15.45 -4.25 11.07
N LEU A 134 -14.25 -4.76 11.36
CA LEU A 134 -13.47 -4.43 12.56
C LEU A 134 -12.88 -3.02 12.51
N LEU A 135 -12.80 -2.42 11.33
CA LEU A 135 -12.27 -1.08 11.18
C LEU A 135 -13.25 -0.02 11.69
N PRO A 136 -12.77 0.95 12.48
CA PRO A 136 -13.53 2.17 12.71
C PRO A 136 -13.64 2.98 11.43
N PRO A 137 -14.45 4.05 11.40
CA PRO A 137 -14.43 5.00 10.29
C PRO A 137 -13.02 5.54 10.05
N LEU A 138 -12.57 5.46 8.81
CA LEU A 138 -11.27 5.95 8.37
C LEU A 138 -11.44 7.10 7.38
N VAL A 139 -10.46 8.00 7.36
CA VAL A 139 -10.30 8.97 6.29
C VAL A 139 -8.91 8.82 5.71
N VAL A 140 -8.83 8.62 4.41
CA VAL A 140 -7.58 8.69 3.64
C VAL A 140 -7.57 10.03 2.91
N ALA A 141 -6.47 10.78 3.06
CA ALA A 141 -6.31 12.05 2.37
C ALA A 141 -4.92 12.14 1.74
N TRP A 142 -4.82 12.74 0.56
CA TRP A 142 -3.56 12.86 -0.17
C TRP A 142 -3.41 14.22 -0.83
N ARG A 143 -2.14 14.62 -1.02
CA ARG A 143 -1.77 15.83 -1.76
C ARG A 143 -1.02 15.44 -3.03
N ALA A 144 -1.52 15.85 -4.17
CA ALA A 144 -0.88 15.58 -5.46
C ALA A 144 0.50 16.28 -5.59
N ASP A 145 0.67 17.45 -4.95
CA ASP A 145 1.92 18.23 -4.93
C ASP A 145 2.97 17.68 -3.94
N ALA A 146 2.61 16.70 -3.12
CA ALA A 146 3.50 16.03 -2.18
C ALA A 146 3.88 14.60 -2.62
N ALA A 147 3.66 14.29 -3.90
CA ALA A 147 4.09 13.01 -4.47
C ALA A 147 5.62 12.87 -4.34
N GLN A 148 6.07 11.73 -3.83
CA GLN A 148 7.50 11.40 -3.67
C GLN A 148 7.83 10.09 -4.37
N ASP A 149 9.07 10.00 -4.86
CA ASP A 149 9.60 8.72 -5.30
C ASP A 149 9.88 7.83 -4.07
N SER A 150 9.22 6.67 -4.01
CA SER A 150 9.36 5.73 -2.89
C SER A 150 10.74 5.07 -2.83
N GLY A 151 11.49 5.08 -3.92
CA GLY A 151 12.78 4.41 -4.05
C GLY A 151 13.83 4.90 -3.05
N ASP A 152 13.96 6.21 -2.88
CA ASP A 152 14.99 6.82 -2.02
C ASP A 152 14.79 6.51 -0.53
N VAL A 153 13.55 6.54 -0.07
CA VAL A 153 13.21 6.23 1.34
C VAL A 153 13.55 4.78 1.66
N HIS A 154 13.18 3.85 0.78
CA HIS A 154 13.46 2.43 0.95
C HIS A 154 14.94 2.09 0.84
N ALA A 155 15.68 2.75 -0.07
CA ALA A 155 17.12 2.53 -0.25
C ALA A 155 17.92 2.92 1.01
N SER A 156 17.64 4.09 1.59
CA SER A 156 18.30 4.56 2.83
C SER A 156 18.03 3.61 4.01
N LEU A 157 16.80 3.20 4.22
CA LEU A 157 16.44 2.28 5.31
C LEU A 157 17.14 0.92 5.15
N ARG A 158 17.12 0.38 3.92
CA ARG A 158 17.75 -0.91 3.58
C ARG A 158 19.26 -0.86 3.83
N THR A 159 19.92 0.23 3.46
CA THR A 159 21.36 0.41 3.68
C THR A 159 21.70 0.41 5.17
N ARG A 160 20.93 1.13 5.99
CA ARG A 160 21.13 1.18 7.45
C ARG A 160 20.83 -0.16 8.13
N LEU A 161 19.83 -0.89 7.67
CA LEU A 161 19.53 -2.24 8.18
C LEU A 161 20.65 -3.23 7.84
N LYS A 162 21.21 -3.17 6.62
CA LYS A 162 22.35 -4.01 6.23
C LYS A 162 23.62 -3.68 7.03
N ALA A 163 23.78 -2.42 7.45
CA ALA A 163 24.86 -1.98 8.32
C ALA A 163 24.59 -2.27 9.81
N GLU A 164 23.51 -2.96 10.14
CA GLU A 164 23.09 -3.29 11.51
C GLU A 164 23.00 -2.06 12.42
N ASP A 165 22.63 -0.89 11.85
CA ASP A 165 22.45 0.34 12.64
C ASP A 165 21.47 0.11 13.78
N ALA A 166 21.98 0.18 15.02
CA ALA A 166 21.23 -0.18 16.22
C ALA A 166 19.91 0.61 16.37
N THR A 167 19.92 1.88 16.02
CA THR A 167 18.73 2.74 16.07
C THR A 167 17.68 2.28 15.07
N THR A 168 18.10 1.95 13.85
CA THR A 168 17.20 1.46 12.81
C THR A 168 16.63 0.10 13.16
N VAL A 169 17.47 -0.83 13.63
CA VAL A 169 17.03 -2.17 14.05
C VAL A 169 16.04 -2.09 15.21
N ALA A 170 16.32 -1.27 16.24
CA ALA A 170 15.41 -1.08 17.37
C ALA A 170 14.08 -0.48 16.93
N GLY A 171 14.09 0.54 16.08
CA GLY A 171 12.86 1.16 15.57
C GLY A 171 12.02 0.23 14.69
N MET A 172 12.66 -0.64 13.89
CA MET A 172 11.93 -1.65 13.11
C MET A 172 11.27 -2.71 14.01
N LYS A 173 11.92 -3.11 15.12
CA LYS A 173 11.30 -3.99 16.13
C LYS A 173 10.12 -3.31 16.79
N GLU A 174 10.26 -2.05 17.20
CA GLU A 174 9.18 -1.24 17.78
C GLU A 174 7.99 -1.12 16.81
N LEU A 175 8.21 -0.86 15.52
CA LEU A 175 7.16 -0.86 14.50
C LEU A 175 6.44 -2.21 14.38
N ALA A 176 7.17 -3.32 14.51
CA ALA A 176 6.57 -4.65 14.49
C ALA A 176 5.67 -4.89 15.71
N GLU A 177 6.10 -4.47 16.90
CA GLU A 177 5.30 -4.56 18.14
C GLU A 177 4.04 -3.68 18.06
N ILE A 178 4.16 -2.45 17.56
CA ILE A 178 3.01 -1.56 17.32
C ILE A 178 2.02 -2.20 16.34
N ALA A 179 2.50 -2.84 15.29
CA ALA A 179 1.63 -3.52 14.34
C ALA A 179 0.86 -4.70 14.97
N ARG A 180 1.50 -5.47 15.86
CA ARG A 180 0.82 -6.53 16.63
C ARG A 180 -0.20 -5.95 17.61
N ALA A 181 0.14 -4.83 18.28
CA ALA A 181 -0.79 -4.14 19.18
C ALA A 181 -2.00 -3.59 18.40
N ALA A 182 -1.79 -3.05 17.20
CA ALA A 182 -2.87 -2.59 16.33
C ALA A 182 -3.79 -3.74 15.89
N ARG A 183 -3.23 -4.91 15.54
CA ARG A 183 -4.02 -6.13 15.27
C ARG A 183 -4.85 -6.55 16.47
N ALA A 184 -4.24 -6.59 17.65
CA ALA A 184 -4.95 -6.96 18.89
C ALA A 184 -6.08 -5.97 19.20
N ALA A 185 -5.84 -4.66 19.03
CA ALA A 185 -6.85 -3.62 19.20
C ALA A 185 -8.03 -3.79 18.22
N LEU A 186 -7.76 -4.10 16.94
CA LEU A 186 -8.81 -4.40 15.96
C LEU A 186 -9.67 -5.59 16.36
N ILE A 187 -9.06 -6.70 16.78
CA ILE A 187 -9.78 -7.91 17.17
C ILE A 187 -10.62 -7.67 18.43
N ALA A 188 -10.14 -6.82 19.35
CA ALA A 188 -10.84 -6.42 20.56
C ALA A 188 -11.85 -5.28 20.32
N GLU A 189 -11.96 -4.76 19.10
CA GLU A 189 -12.77 -3.58 18.75
C GLU A 189 -12.42 -2.33 19.61
N ASP A 190 -11.16 -2.27 20.12
CA ASP A 190 -10.62 -1.11 20.85
C ASP A 190 -10.10 -0.07 19.85
N HIS A 191 -11.03 0.72 19.33
CA HIS A 191 -10.73 1.74 18.32
C HIS A 191 -9.88 2.90 18.87
N GLU A 192 -9.94 3.19 20.15
CA GLU A 192 -9.07 4.17 20.79
C GLU A 192 -7.61 3.70 20.82
N ARG A 193 -7.40 2.42 21.18
CA ARG A 193 -6.04 1.83 21.13
C ARG A 193 -5.52 1.77 19.70
N LEU A 194 -6.37 1.43 18.73
CA LEU A 194 -6.00 1.45 17.32
C LEU A 194 -5.55 2.86 16.87
N ALA A 195 -6.29 3.89 17.25
CA ALA A 195 -5.92 5.28 16.94
C ALA A 195 -4.56 5.65 17.54
N ARG A 196 -4.31 5.28 18.81
CA ARG A 196 -3.01 5.48 19.46
C ARG A 196 -1.88 4.73 18.74
N THR A 197 -2.10 3.51 18.26
CA THR A 197 -1.06 2.77 17.50
C THR A 197 -0.72 3.43 16.17
N ALA A 198 -1.67 4.11 15.53
CA ALA A 198 -1.39 4.90 14.33
C ALA A 198 -0.42 6.06 14.66
N ASP A 199 -0.66 6.79 15.76
CA ASP A 199 0.21 7.87 16.23
C ASP A 199 1.60 7.35 16.64
N GLU A 200 1.66 6.28 17.43
CA GLU A 200 2.91 5.63 17.85
C GLU A 200 3.76 5.23 16.63
N SER A 201 3.12 4.61 15.63
CA SER A 201 3.78 4.21 14.39
C SER A 201 4.35 5.40 13.61
N PHE A 202 3.59 6.50 13.50
CA PHE A 202 4.09 7.73 12.88
C PHE A 202 5.30 8.29 13.63
N ASP A 203 5.26 8.33 14.95
CA ASP A 203 6.34 8.91 15.76
C ASP A 203 7.64 8.08 15.64
N VAL A 204 7.54 6.76 15.58
CA VAL A 204 8.70 5.89 15.28
C VAL A 204 9.24 6.17 13.88
N ARG A 205 8.37 6.23 12.87
CA ARG A 205 8.78 6.49 11.48
C ARG A 205 9.43 7.87 11.33
N ARG A 206 8.93 8.89 12.04
CA ARG A 206 9.51 10.25 12.08
C ARG A 206 10.92 10.26 12.69
N ARG A 207 11.22 9.37 13.66
CA ARG A 207 12.57 9.22 14.21
C ARG A 207 13.53 8.50 13.25
N LEU A 208 13.01 7.59 12.44
CA LEU A 208 13.82 6.77 11.54
C LEU A 208 14.07 7.39 10.17
N LEU A 209 13.18 8.25 9.71
CA LEU A 209 13.12 8.76 8.34
C LEU A 209 13.11 10.29 8.32
N THR A 210 13.71 10.86 7.29
CA THR A 210 13.50 12.26 6.96
C THR A 210 12.19 12.36 6.19
N LEU A 211 11.15 12.90 6.84
CA LEU A 211 9.83 13.05 6.26
C LEU A 211 9.69 14.41 5.59
N ASP A 212 8.94 14.45 4.50
CA ASP A 212 8.52 15.72 3.89
C ASP A 212 7.69 16.54 4.90
N PRO A 213 8.03 17.82 5.14
CA PRO A 213 7.28 18.67 6.07
C PRO A 213 5.77 18.71 5.79
N ARG A 214 5.37 18.60 4.52
CA ARG A 214 3.96 18.59 4.11
C ARG A 214 3.22 17.34 4.62
N HIS A 215 3.90 16.18 4.70
CA HIS A 215 3.31 14.97 5.29
C HIS A 215 3.17 15.12 6.81
N VAL A 216 4.18 15.70 7.47
CA VAL A 216 4.12 15.99 8.91
C VAL A 216 2.96 16.93 9.21
N GLU A 217 2.80 18.01 8.44
CA GLU A 217 1.69 18.95 8.57
C GLU A 217 0.31 18.26 8.51
N LEU A 218 0.12 17.36 7.54
CA LEU A 218 -1.14 16.62 7.41
C LEU A 218 -1.42 15.73 8.63
N VAL A 219 -0.41 15.00 9.12
CA VAL A 219 -0.56 14.16 10.32
C VAL A 219 -0.88 15.00 11.55
N GLU A 220 -0.14 16.08 11.77
CA GLU A 220 -0.38 16.99 12.91
C GLU A 220 -1.78 17.65 12.84
N ARG A 221 -2.24 17.96 11.62
CA ARG A 221 -3.60 18.48 11.42
C ARG A 221 -4.67 17.46 11.79
N VAL A 222 -4.49 16.20 11.42
CA VAL A 222 -5.41 15.11 11.80
C VAL A 222 -5.43 14.92 13.32
N ARG A 223 -4.25 14.90 13.95
CA ARG A 223 -4.10 14.77 15.41
C ARG A 223 -4.78 15.94 16.16
N ALA A 224 -4.63 17.16 15.65
CA ALA A 224 -5.28 18.34 16.23
C ALA A 224 -6.82 18.26 16.18
N LEU A 225 -7.37 17.45 15.29
CA LEU A 225 -8.81 17.16 15.22
C LEU A 225 -9.23 15.99 16.14
N GLY A 226 -8.31 15.39 16.87
CA GLY A 226 -8.57 14.29 17.80
C GLY A 226 -8.71 12.91 17.14
N ALA A 227 -8.20 12.72 15.93
CA ALA A 227 -8.08 11.43 15.28
C ALA A 227 -6.64 10.90 15.37
N GLY A 228 -6.46 9.58 15.48
CA GLY A 228 -5.15 8.96 15.34
C GLY A 228 -4.68 9.02 13.89
N ALA A 229 -3.38 9.26 13.66
CA ALA A 229 -2.88 9.51 12.32
C ALA A 229 -1.55 8.84 12.00
N ASN A 230 -1.45 8.32 10.78
CA ASN A 230 -0.20 7.86 10.19
C ASN A 230 -0.19 8.19 8.69
N TYR A 231 1.00 8.23 8.08
CA TYR A 231 1.06 8.31 6.62
C TYR A 231 1.13 6.92 5.98
N THR A 232 0.62 6.81 4.75
CA THR A 232 0.56 5.56 4.01
C THR A 232 1.84 5.30 3.22
N GLY A 233 2.23 4.06 3.06
CA GLY A 233 3.36 3.63 2.23
C GLY A 233 4.62 4.47 2.46
N SER A 234 5.17 5.03 1.38
CA SER A 234 6.34 5.92 1.39
C SER A 234 6.02 7.38 1.71
N GLY A 235 4.75 7.76 1.77
CA GLY A 235 4.28 9.13 2.02
C GLY A 235 3.43 9.69 0.88
N GLY A 236 2.88 10.90 1.07
CA GLY A 236 1.98 11.57 0.13
C GLY A 236 0.51 11.46 0.51
N ALA A 237 0.12 10.44 1.25
CA ALA A 237 -1.20 10.33 1.85
C ALA A 237 -1.12 10.08 3.36
N VAL A 238 -2.18 10.44 4.06
CA VAL A 238 -2.39 10.20 5.49
C VAL A 238 -3.64 9.34 5.68
N VAL A 239 -3.60 8.42 6.64
CA VAL A 239 -4.77 7.73 7.16
C VAL A 239 -5.11 8.27 8.54
N ALA A 240 -6.38 8.66 8.72
CA ALA A 240 -6.95 9.09 9.99
C ALA A 240 -7.87 8.01 10.54
N VAL A 241 -7.68 7.63 11.80
CA VAL A 241 -8.53 6.70 12.55
C VAL A 241 -9.52 7.53 13.35
N CYS A 242 -10.80 7.50 12.99
CA CYS A 242 -11.85 8.35 13.53
C CYS A 242 -12.74 7.58 14.52
N ARG A 243 -13.34 8.31 15.48
CA ARG A 243 -14.22 7.71 16.50
C ARG A 243 -15.55 7.20 15.91
N ASP A 244 -16.09 7.98 15.00
CA ASP A 244 -17.41 7.78 14.40
C ASP A 244 -17.50 8.47 13.02
N GLN A 245 -18.57 8.26 12.30
CA GLN A 245 -18.78 8.83 10.96
C GLN A 245 -18.88 10.37 10.98
N ALA A 246 -19.43 10.99 12.03
CA ALA A 246 -19.51 12.45 12.12
C ALA A 246 -18.11 13.05 12.29
N HIS A 247 -17.25 12.39 13.09
CA HIS A 247 -15.85 12.76 13.23
C HIS A 247 -15.08 12.58 11.90
N ALA A 248 -15.27 11.47 11.20
CA ALA A 248 -14.67 11.24 9.88
C ALA A 248 -15.07 12.32 8.87
N ALA A 249 -16.35 12.70 8.82
CA ALA A 249 -16.82 13.78 7.95
C ALA A 249 -16.17 15.14 8.31
N THR A 250 -15.91 15.40 9.59
CA THR A 250 -15.23 16.62 10.05
C THR A 250 -13.77 16.63 9.63
N VAL A 251 -13.05 15.50 9.82
CA VAL A 251 -11.66 15.34 9.41
C VAL A 251 -11.52 15.45 7.90
N ALA A 252 -12.36 14.77 7.13
CA ALA A 252 -12.32 14.81 5.66
C ALA A 252 -12.53 16.24 5.14
N ARG A 253 -13.49 17.00 5.69
CA ARG A 253 -13.75 18.39 5.32
C ARG A 253 -12.56 19.30 5.63
N ALA A 254 -11.96 19.14 6.80
CA ALA A 254 -10.79 19.93 7.20
C ALA A 254 -9.58 19.68 6.29
N LEU A 255 -9.36 18.43 5.88
CA LEU A 255 -8.28 18.07 4.95
C LEU A 255 -8.59 18.54 3.52
N ALA A 256 -9.84 18.46 3.07
CA ALA A 256 -10.25 19.00 1.77
C ALA A 256 -10.02 20.51 1.66
N GLN A 257 -10.21 21.26 2.75
CA GLN A 257 -9.91 22.71 2.81
C GLN A 257 -8.42 23.03 2.64
N LEU A 258 -7.53 22.05 2.89
CA LEU A 258 -6.09 22.16 2.63
C LEU A 258 -5.71 21.72 1.19
N GLY A 259 -6.70 21.52 0.30
CA GLY A 259 -6.48 21.09 -1.07
C GLY A 259 -6.21 19.60 -1.24
N CYS A 260 -6.47 18.77 -0.22
CA CYS A 260 -6.31 17.34 -0.31
C CYS A 260 -7.46 16.67 -1.07
N GLY A 261 -7.14 15.67 -1.89
CA GLY A 261 -8.10 14.63 -2.23
C GLY A 261 -8.43 13.83 -0.96
N THR A 262 -9.69 13.50 -0.73
CA THR A 262 -10.13 12.78 0.47
C THR A 262 -11.07 11.63 0.14
N LEU A 263 -10.96 10.54 0.89
CA LEU A 263 -11.87 9.40 0.86
C LEU A 263 -12.22 9.01 2.30
N ALA A 264 -13.50 9.00 2.64
CA ALA A 264 -14.00 8.47 3.90
C ALA A 264 -14.55 7.05 3.70
N MET A 265 -14.27 6.17 4.65
CA MET A 265 -14.69 4.77 4.67
C MET A 265 -15.49 4.48 5.94
#